data_02a144c0a8994e4af8dd5cad530b862e
#
_entry.id   02a144c0a8994e4af8dd5cad530b862e
#
_cell.length_a   1.000
_cell.length_b   1.000
_cell.length_c   1.000
_cell.angle_alpha   90.00
_cell.angle_beta   90.00
_cell.angle_gamma   90.00
#
_symmetry.space_group_name_H-M   'P 1'
#
loop_
_entity.id
_entity.type
_entity.pdbx_description
1 polymer ?
#
loop_
_entity_poly.entity_id
_entity_poly.type
_entity_poly.pdbx_seq_one_letter_code
_entity_poly.pdbx_strand_id
1 'polypeptide(L)'
;IDWINDVLFGMRYGKRCRTIPVALQSCQAPYRIELLSGDQISGLVRFFEEQPSGAFEFFRPHEFEARSLERLSKHRSFLMFVALDGNRIVGYCFLRCFANGKAFRGKIVDYRYRNRGIAKQMGIVTTQVATVMGLRMFGTISRHNYASMHSSEAVNEIRVIRELPDDYLYIEYLSKH
;
A
#
# COMPACT_ATOMS: atom_id res chain seq x y z
N ILE A 1 14.41 6.34 0.22
CA ILE A 1 14.49 5.29 -0.83
C ILE A 1 15.88 5.36 -1.42
N ASP A 2 16.49 4.20 -1.60
CA ASP A 2 17.79 4.08 -2.21
C ASP A 2 17.67 4.37 -3.72
N TRP A 3 18.42 5.36 -4.21
CA TRP A 3 18.47 5.75 -5.62
C TRP A 3 18.90 4.59 -6.53
N ILE A 4 19.86 3.79 -6.09
CA ILE A 4 20.35 2.63 -6.85
C ILE A 4 19.20 1.62 -7.05
N ASN A 5 18.44 1.32 -5.99
CA ASN A 5 17.28 0.44 -6.10
C ASN A 5 16.25 0.99 -7.07
N ASP A 6 15.98 2.29 -7.05
CA ASP A 6 14.98 2.90 -7.92
C ASP A 6 15.36 2.79 -9.40
N VAL A 7 16.61 3.03 -9.73
CA VAL A 7 17.15 2.86 -11.10
C VAL A 7 17.06 1.40 -11.53
N LEU A 8 17.59 0.47 -10.73
CA LEU A 8 17.56 -0.96 -11.04
C LEU A 8 16.13 -1.51 -11.16
N PHE A 9 15.24 -1.08 -10.28
CA PHE A 9 13.83 -1.43 -10.36
C PHE A 9 13.20 -0.90 -11.65
N GLY A 10 13.46 0.35 -12.01
CA GLY A 10 12.97 0.97 -13.25
C GLY A 10 13.45 0.22 -14.50
N MET A 11 14.70 -0.24 -14.53
CA MET A 11 15.24 -1.05 -15.63
C MET A 11 14.56 -2.41 -15.72
N ARG A 12 14.36 -3.10 -14.60
CA ARG A 12 13.83 -4.46 -14.56
C ARG A 12 12.30 -4.51 -14.75
N TYR A 13 11.58 -3.57 -14.13
CA TYR A 13 10.12 -3.61 -14.02
C TYR A 13 9.41 -2.46 -14.75
N GLY A 14 10.11 -1.49 -15.31
CA GLY A 14 9.53 -0.30 -15.91
C GLY A 14 8.49 -0.58 -17.01
N LYS A 15 8.68 -1.64 -17.80
CA LYS A 15 7.67 -2.06 -18.80
C LYS A 15 6.39 -2.58 -18.12
N ARG A 16 6.52 -3.33 -17.02
CA ARG A 16 5.39 -3.88 -16.29
C ARG A 16 4.62 -2.81 -15.51
N CYS A 17 5.28 -1.73 -15.07
CA CYS A 17 4.59 -0.59 -14.44
C CYS A 17 3.51 0.01 -15.34
N ARG A 18 3.65 -0.08 -16.66
CA ARG A 18 2.65 0.42 -17.63
C ARG A 18 1.35 -0.39 -17.63
N THR A 19 1.35 -1.60 -17.08
CA THR A 19 0.15 -2.45 -16.99
C THR A 19 -0.67 -2.20 -15.73
N ILE A 20 -0.12 -1.44 -14.76
CA ILE A 20 -0.80 -1.16 -13.48
C ILE A 20 -2.16 -0.49 -13.68
N PRO A 21 -2.34 0.56 -14.52
CA PRO A 21 -3.66 1.18 -14.71
C PRO A 21 -4.72 0.19 -15.19
N VAL A 22 -4.36 -0.74 -16.07
CA VAL A 22 -5.27 -1.80 -16.55
C VAL A 22 -5.65 -2.75 -15.42
N ALA A 23 -4.67 -3.16 -14.58
CA ALA A 23 -4.92 -4.00 -13.42
C ALA A 23 -5.85 -3.33 -12.40
N LEU A 24 -5.76 -2.00 -12.26
CA LEU A 24 -6.64 -1.23 -11.37
C LEU A 24 -8.10 -1.18 -11.84
N GLN A 25 -8.36 -1.21 -13.14
CA GLN A 25 -9.72 -1.12 -13.68
C GLN A 25 -10.63 -2.28 -13.25
N SER A 26 -10.06 -3.44 -12.98
CA SER A 26 -10.81 -4.63 -12.54
C SER A 26 -11.22 -4.61 -11.05
N CYS A 27 -10.79 -3.61 -10.28
CA CYS A 27 -10.92 -3.58 -8.81
C CYS A 27 -11.71 -2.36 -8.29
N GLN A 28 -12.63 -1.81 -9.07
CA GLN A 28 -13.18 -0.46 -8.86
C GLN A 28 -14.42 -0.32 -7.97
N ALA A 29 -14.94 -1.36 -7.37
CA ALA A 29 -16.17 -1.23 -6.58
C ALA A 29 -15.97 -1.66 -5.12
N PRO A 30 -16.57 -0.99 -4.15
CA PRO A 30 -17.41 0.21 -4.24
C PRO A 30 -16.61 1.54 -4.27
N TYR A 31 -15.31 1.52 -3.96
CA TYR A 31 -14.44 2.71 -3.93
C TYR A 31 -13.50 2.70 -5.12
N ARG A 32 -13.26 3.86 -5.72
CA ARG A 32 -12.26 4.00 -6.77
C ARG A 32 -10.87 3.97 -6.17
N ILE A 33 -10.02 3.07 -6.63
CA ILE A 33 -8.60 3.02 -6.23
C ILE A 33 -7.75 3.35 -7.44
N GLU A 34 -6.84 4.30 -7.29
CA GLU A 34 -5.96 4.74 -8.36
C GLU A 34 -4.54 5.05 -7.86
N LEU A 35 -3.58 5.11 -8.76
CA LEU A 35 -2.25 5.62 -8.44
C LEU A 35 -2.35 7.10 -8.05
N LEU A 36 -1.62 7.46 -6.99
CA LEU A 36 -1.54 8.85 -6.53
C LEU A 36 -0.99 9.74 -7.64
N SER A 37 -1.74 10.76 -8.01
CA SER A 37 -1.31 11.81 -8.92
C SER A 37 -0.79 13.04 -8.16
N GLY A 38 -0.03 13.90 -8.86
CA GLY A 38 0.59 15.07 -8.22
C GLY A 38 -0.43 16.08 -7.66
N ASP A 39 -1.57 16.21 -8.30
CA ASP A 39 -2.69 17.07 -7.87
C ASP A 39 -3.41 16.57 -6.63
N GLN A 40 -3.24 15.29 -6.28
CA GLN A 40 -3.82 14.67 -5.09
C GLN A 40 -2.95 14.78 -3.84
N ILE A 41 -1.70 15.26 -3.94
CA ILE A 41 -0.76 15.35 -2.81
C ILE A 41 -1.36 16.17 -1.66
N SER A 42 -1.96 17.33 -1.95
CA SER A 42 -2.59 18.16 -0.91
C SER A 42 -3.77 17.45 -0.23
N GLY A 43 -4.54 16.68 -1.00
CA GLY A 43 -5.61 15.85 -0.46
C GLY A 43 -5.09 14.74 0.44
N LEU A 44 -3.95 14.13 0.09
CA LEU A 44 -3.32 13.09 0.89
C LEU A 44 -2.71 13.66 2.20
N VAL A 45 -2.09 14.85 2.16
CA VAL A 45 -1.64 15.55 3.37
C VAL A 45 -2.82 15.77 4.31
N ARG A 46 -3.91 16.35 3.81
CA ARG A 46 -5.14 16.57 4.59
C ARG A 46 -5.70 15.25 5.16
N PHE A 47 -5.69 14.19 4.35
CA PHE A 47 -6.11 12.86 4.83
C PHE A 47 -5.31 12.44 6.07
N PHE A 48 -3.98 12.59 6.09
CA PHE A 48 -3.16 12.25 7.24
C PHE A 48 -3.39 13.18 8.44
N GLU A 49 -3.51 14.49 8.20
CA GLU A 49 -3.77 15.50 9.26
C GLU A 49 -5.11 15.27 9.98
N GLU A 50 -6.12 14.79 9.27
CA GLU A 50 -7.44 14.53 9.81
C GLU A 50 -7.53 13.23 10.62
N GLN A 51 -6.50 12.34 10.58
CA GLN A 51 -6.53 11.12 11.35
C GLN A 51 -6.21 11.38 12.83
N PRO A 52 -6.90 10.70 13.77
CA PRO A 52 -6.54 10.78 15.18
C PRO A 52 -5.14 10.17 15.40
N SER A 53 -4.42 10.66 16.42
CA SER A 53 -3.04 10.23 16.72
C SER A 53 -2.90 8.70 16.87
N GLY A 54 -3.88 8.02 17.44
CA GLY A 54 -3.92 6.57 17.56
C GLY A 54 -4.03 5.81 16.23
N ALA A 55 -4.43 6.48 15.13
CA ALA A 55 -4.45 5.84 13.81
C ALA A 55 -3.06 5.48 13.31
N PHE A 56 -2.02 6.15 13.83
CA PHE A 56 -0.63 5.96 13.45
C PHE A 56 0.14 5.02 14.38
N GLU A 57 -0.51 4.41 15.36
CA GLU A 57 0.12 3.46 16.28
C GLU A 57 0.86 2.34 15.53
N PHE A 58 0.24 1.80 14.48
CA PHE A 58 0.77 0.72 13.65
C PHE A 58 1.16 1.14 12.23
N PHE A 59 1.12 2.45 11.92
CA PHE A 59 1.34 2.94 10.56
C PHE A 59 2.22 4.19 10.53
N ARG A 60 3.53 4.00 10.39
CA ARG A 60 4.52 5.09 10.24
C ARG A 60 5.55 4.73 9.15
N PRO A 61 5.14 4.56 7.89
CA PRO A 61 6.04 4.10 6.85
C PRO A 61 7.01 5.16 6.34
N HIS A 62 6.64 6.43 6.45
CA HIS A 62 7.36 7.61 5.94
C HIS A 62 6.77 8.88 6.56
N GLU A 63 7.40 10.02 6.30
CA GLU A 63 6.86 11.35 6.64
C GLU A 63 5.64 11.68 5.80
N PHE A 64 4.67 12.42 6.39
CA PHE A 64 3.38 12.74 5.76
C PHE A 64 3.31 14.16 5.20
N GLU A 65 4.42 14.90 5.24
CA GLU A 65 4.52 16.25 4.68
C GLU A 65 4.50 16.25 3.15
N ALA A 66 3.92 17.29 2.55
CA ALA A 66 3.79 17.43 1.10
C ALA A 66 5.10 17.19 0.35
N ARG A 67 6.21 17.80 0.78
CA ARG A 67 7.53 17.64 0.17
C ARG A 67 8.03 16.19 0.17
N SER A 68 7.77 15.46 1.26
CA SER A 68 8.16 14.06 1.37
C SER A 68 7.29 13.17 0.48
N LEU A 69 5.99 13.41 0.42
CA LEU A 69 5.06 12.67 -0.44
C LEU A 69 5.33 12.93 -1.92
N GLU A 70 5.59 14.18 -2.31
CA GLU A 70 6.00 14.53 -3.68
C GLU A 70 7.29 13.85 -4.10
N ARG A 71 8.28 13.80 -3.22
CA ARG A 71 9.54 13.10 -3.47
C ARG A 71 9.30 11.60 -3.65
N LEU A 72 8.51 10.99 -2.77
CA LEU A 72 8.19 9.56 -2.84
C LEU A 72 7.42 9.22 -4.11
N SER A 73 6.46 10.05 -4.53
CA SER A 73 5.64 9.81 -5.72
C SER A 73 6.43 9.80 -7.03
N LYS A 74 7.63 10.39 -7.05
CA LYS A 74 8.54 10.41 -8.21
C LYS A 74 9.38 9.14 -8.34
N HIS A 75 9.45 8.30 -7.30
CA HIS A 75 10.20 7.05 -7.35
C HIS A 75 9.40 5.94 -8.01
N ARG A 76 10.00 5.30 -9.00
CA ARG A 76 9.40 4.15 -9.72
C ARG A 76 9.21 2.92 -8.83
N SER A 77 10.08 2.79 -7.84
CA SER A 77 10.06 1.70 -6.86
C SER A 77 9.13 1.94 -5.67
N PHE A 78 8.41 3.08 -5.64
CA PHE A 78 7.45 3.38 -4.57
C PHE A 78 6.07 3.72 -5.15
N LEU A 79 5.25 2.69 -5.28
CA LEU A 79 3.91 2.82 -5.86
C LEU A 79 2.93 3.24 -4.76
N MET A 80 2.31 4.40 -4.92
CA MET A 80 1.36 4.98 -3.99
C MET A 80 -0.04 4.92 -4.59
N PHE A 81 -1.01 4.46 -3.80
CA PHE A 81 -2.41 4.33 -4.22
C PHE A 81 -3.32 5.04 -3.22
N VAL A 82 -4.38 5.64 -3.72
CA VAL A 82 -5.44 6.24 -2.91
C VAL A 82 -6.77 5.59 -3.21
N ALA A 83 -7.56 5.38 -2.15
CA ALA A 83 -8.96 4.99 -2.26
C ALA A 83 -9.83 6.24 -2.12
N LEU A 84 -10.76 6.43 -3.03
CA LEU A 84 -11.58 7.63 -3.16
C LEU A 84 -13.07 7.31 -2.96
N ASP A 85 -13.72 8.16 -2.19
CA ASP A 85 -15.18 8.31 -2.16
C ASP A 85 -15.52 9.66 -2.80
N GLY A 86 -16.01 9.66 -4.03
CA GLY A 86 -16.04 10.84 -4.89
C GLY A 86 -14.63 11.39 -5.11
N ASN A 87 -14.37 12.60 -4.63
CA ASN A 87 -13.05 13.25 -4.69
C ASN A 87 -12.29 13.23 -3.35
N ARG A 88 -12.88 12.60 -2.32
CA ARG A 88 -12.27 12.52 -1.00
C ARG A 88 -11.38 11.28 -0.90
N ILE A 89 -10.16 11.46 -0.44
CA ILE A 89 -9.29 10.34 -0.08
C ILE A 89 -9.80 9.74 1.24
N VAL A 90 -10.13 8.45 1.21
CA VAL A 90 -10.64 7.67 2.35
C VAL A 90 -9.75 6.51 2.74
N GLY A 91 -8.70 6.27 1.96
CA GLY A 91 -7.68 5.28 2.25
C GLY A 91 -6.41 5.54 1.45
N TYR A 92 -5.31 5.05 1.99
CA TYR A 92 -4.00 5.11 1.37
C TYR A 92 -3.30 3.77 1.51
N CYS A 93 -2.67 3.31 0.44
CA CYS A 93 -1.79 2.16 0.49
C CYS A 93 -0.59 2.34 -0.45
N PHE A 94 0.46 1.58 -0.20
CA PHE A 94 1.67 1.64 -1.03
C PHE A 94 2.31 0.26 -1.20
N LEU A 95 3.10 0.15 -2.24
CA LEU A 95 4.08 -0.92 -2.42
C LEU A 95 5.48 -0.29 -2.55
N ARG A 96 6.34 -0.55 -1.57
CA ARG A 96 7.77 -0.25 -1.67
C ARG A 96 8.46 -1.43 -2.33
N CYS A 97 8.86 -1.26 -3.56
CA CYS A 97 9.37 -2.31 -4.44
C CYS A 97 10.90 -2.34 -4.47
N PHE A 98 11.46 -3.52 -4.68
CA PHE A 98 12.91 -3.74 -4.76
C PHE A 98 13.26 -4.47 -6.05
N ALA A 99 14.44 -4.17 -6.59
CA ALA A 99 14.96 -4.79 -7.80
C ALA A 99 15.12 -6.32 -7.68
N ASN A 100 15.22 -6.84 -6.44
CA ASN A 100 15.29 -8.28 -6.17
C ASN A 100 13.94 -9.03 -6.26
N GLY A 101 12.87 -8.35 -6.67
CA GLY A 101 11.55 -8.96 -6.84
C GLY A 101 10.68 -8.98 -5.57
N LYS A 102 11.06 -8.25 -4.53
CA LYS A 102 10.26 -8.09 -3.32
C LYS A 102 9.50 -6.76 -3.32
N ALA A 103 8.36 -6.72 -2.65
CA ALA A 103 7.62 -5.51 -2.36
C ALA A 103 7.12 -5.53 -0.92
N PHE A 104 7.14 -4.39 -0.25
CA PHE A 104 6.55 -4.21 1.08
C PHE A 104 5.27 -3.41 0.96
N ARG A 105 4.20 -3.92 1.56
CA ARG A 105 2.88 -3.29 1.58
C ARG A 105 2.63 -2.58 2.90
N GLY A 106 2.06 -1.36 2.82
CA GLY A 106 1.40 -0.69 3.92
C GLY A 106 0.05 -0.15 3.49
N LYS A 107 -0.90 -0.07 4.42
CA LYS A 107 -2.24 0.47 4.17
C LYS A 107 -2.83 1.11 5.42
N ILE A 108 -3.59 2.20 5.23
CA ILE A 108 -4.36 2.88 6.27
C ILE A 108 -5.70 3.34 5.69
N VAL A 109 -6.76 3.27 6.49
CA VAL A 109 -8.12 3.71 6.15
C VAL A 109 -8.51 4.85 7.07
N ASP A 110 -9.19 5.86 6.53
CA ASP A 110 -9.79 6.95 7.30
C ASP A 110 -10.62 6.37 8.44
N TYR A 111 -10.42 6.87 9.66
CA TYR A 111 -11.09 6.35 10.85
C TYR A 111 -12.63 6.41 10.76
N ARG A 112 -13.18 7.36 9.98
CA ARG A 112 -14.62 7.53 9.70
C ARG A 112 -15.16 6.50 8.70
N TYR A 113 -14.27 5.84 7.97
CA TYR A 113 -14.60 4.87 6.91
C TYR A 113 -14.21 3.43 7.26
N ARG A 114 -13.87 3.17 8.51
CA ARG A 114 -13.57 1.81 9.00
C ARG A 114 -14.78 0.88 8.84
N ASN A 115 -14.52 -0.41 8.76
CA ASN A 115 -15.53 -1.47 8.62
C ASN A 115 -16.40 -1.39 7.34
N ARG A 116 -15.93 -0.67 6.30
CA ARG A 116 -16.60 -0.54 4.99
C ARG A 116 -15.91 -1.33 3.88
N GLY A 117 -15.00 -2.24 4.22
CA GLY A 117 -14.30 -3.08 3.24
C GLY A 117 -13.14 -2.41 2.49
N ILE A 118 -12.80 -1.13 2.75
CA ILE A 118 -11.76 -0.39 2.03
C ILE A 118 -10.39 -1.07 2.19
N ALA A 119 -10.03 -1.49 3.41
CA ALA A 119 -8.76 -2.17 3.66
C ALA A 119 -8.66 -3.50 2.89
N LYS A 120 -9.77 -4.24 2.76
CA LYS A 120 -9.85 -5.46 1.94
C LYS A 120 -9.67 -5.13 0.46
N GLN A 121 -10.36 -4.12 -0.05
CA GLN A 121 -10.26 -3.69 -1.46
C GLN A 121 -8.84 -3.22 -1.81
N MET A 122 -8.19 -2.42 -0.96
CA MET A 122 -6.78 -2.04 -1.12
C MET A 122 -5.85 -3.27 -1.10
N GLY A 123 -6.17 -4.27 -0.27
CA GLY A 123 -5.47 -5.55 -0.25
C GLY A 123 -5.56 -6.28 -1.59
N ILE A 124 -6.76 -6.37 -2.18
CA ILE A 124 -6.99 -6.98 -3.50
C ILE A 124 -6.18 -6.27 -4.57
N VAL A 125 -6.27 -4.94 -4.63
CA VAL A 125 -5.54 -4.11 -5.60
C VAL A 125 -4.04 -4.31 -5.51
N THR A 126 -3.46 -4.19 -4.31
CA THR A 126 -2.01 -4.35 -4.13
C THR A 126 -1.54 -5.76 -4.45
N THR A 127 -2.35 -6.79 -4.15
CA THR A 127 -2.05 -8.18 -4.52
C THR A 127 -2.04 -8.35 -6.03
N GLN A 128 -3.04 -7.80 -6.73
CA GLN A 128 -3.12 -7.88 -8.18
C GLN A 128 -1.95 -7.13 -8.85
N VAL A 129 -1.63 -5.93 -8.38
CA VAL A 129 -0.46 -5.17 -8.87
C VAL A 129 0.83 -5.96 -8.65
N ALA A 130 1.05 -6.52 -7.46
CA ALA A 130 2.23 -7.35 -7.18
C ALA A 130 2.30 -8.57 -8.13
N THR A 131 1.16 -9.22 -8.40
CA THR A 131 1.07 -10.38 -9.31
C THR A 131 1.44 -9.99 -10.75
N VAL A 132 0.85 -8.95 -11.33
CA VAL A 132 1.17 -8.53 -12.71
C VAL A 132 2.60 -8.01 -12.84
N MET A 133 3.14 -7.45 -11.77
CA MET A 133 4.54 -7.03 -11.68
C MET A 133 5.50 -8.21 -11.49
N GLY A 134 5.03 -9.39 -11.07
CA GLY A 134 5.85 -10.54 -10.72
C GLY A 134 6.66 -10.31 -9.44
N LEU A 135 6.07 -9.64 -8.46
CA LEU A 135 6.68 -9.33 -7.17
C LEU A 135 6.13 -10.22 -6.06
N ARG A 136 7.00 -10.65 -5.16
CA ARG A 136 6.61 -11.25 -3.89
C ARG A 136 6.31 -10.17 -2.88
N MET A 137 5.17 -10.24 -2.21
CA MET A 137 4.69 -9.18 -1.34
C MET A 137 4.85 -9.55 0.14
N PHE A 138 5.43 -8.62 0.90
CA PHE A 138 5.73 -8.77 2.32
C PHE A 138 5.17 -7.60 3.12
N GLY A 139 5.13 -7.78 4.44
CA GLY A 139 4.79 -6.70 5.37
C GLY A 139 5.17 -7.07 6.80
N THR A 140 4.97 -6.10 7.69
CA THR A 140 5.02 -6.31 9.12
C THR A 140 3.65 -6.01 9.71
N ILE A 141 3.16 -6.88 10.60
CA ILE A 141 1.89 -6.69 11.30
C ILE A 141 2.13 -6.92 12.79
N SER A 142 1.68 -5.99 13.64
CA SER A 142 1.61 -6.24 15.07
C SER A 142 0.56 -7.30 15.38
N ARG A 143 0.86 -8.21 16.33
CA ARG A 143 -0.11 -9.19 16.84
C ARG A 143 -1.35 -8.54 17.42
N HIS A 144 -1.23 -7.28 17.88
CA HIS A 144 -2.31 -6.48 18.46
C HIS A 144 -3.15 -5.74 17.39
N ASN A 145 -2.70 -5.68 16.14
CA ASN A 145 -3.44 -5.06 15.05
C ASN A 145 -4.38 -6.06 14.36
N TYR A 146 -5.40 -6.49 15.11
CA TYR A 146 -6.39 -7.48 14.64
C TYR A 146 -7.10 -7.05 13.34
N ALA A 147 -7.41 -5.75 13.21
CA ALA A 147 -8.08 -5.22 12.02
C ALA A 147 -7.23 -5.40 10.76
N SER A 148 -5.91 -5.12 10.84
CA SER A 148 -4.98 -5.31 9.74
C SER A 148 -4.80 -6.79 9.40
N MET A 149 -4.67 -7.65 10.42
CA MET A 149 -4.56 -9.09 10.23
C MET A 149 -5.79 -9.64 9.53
N HIS A 150 -6.99 -9.39 10.08
CA HIS A 150 -8.26 -9.85 9.52
C HIS A 150 -8.46 -9.38 8.06
N SER A 151 -8.22 -8.09 7.77
CA SER A 151 -8.36 -7.58 6.40
C SER A 151 -7.33 -8.17 5.43
N SER A 152 -6.17 -8.60 5.92
CA SER A 152 -5.13 -9.24 5.12
C SER A 152 -5.46 -10.71 4.85
N GLU A 153 -5.91 -11.44 5.87
CA GLU A 153 -6.35 -12.84 5.75
C GLU A 153 -7.60 -12.98 4.86
N ALA A 154 -8.45 -11.94 4.80
CA ALA A 154 -9.60 -11.94 3.89
C ALA A 154 -9.20 -11.96 2.39
N VAL A 155 -7.98 -11.55 2.05
CA VAL A 155 -7.48 -11.43 0.67
C VAL A 155 -6.37 -12.41 0.36
N ASN A 156 -5.45 -12.61 1.30
CA ASN A 156 -4.24 -13.38 1.11
C ASN A 156 -4.16 -14.56 2.09
N GLU A 157 -3.48 -15.62 1.69
CA GLU A 157 -2.89 -16.54 2.65
C GLU A 157 -1.68 -15.86 3.30
N ILE A 158 -1.58 -15.93 4.63
CA ILE A 158 -0.51 -15.26 5.40
C ILE A 158 0.52 -16.33 5.82
N ARG A 159 1.75 -16.15 5.34
CA ARG A 159 2.89 -16.95 5.77
C ARG A 159 3.75 -16.15 6.72
N VAL A 160 3.83 -16.57 7.97
CA VAL A 160 4.75 -15.96 8.95
C VAL A 160 6.17 -16.41 8.61
N ILE A 161 7.06 -15.46 8.34
CA ILE A 161 8.48 -15.71 8.02
C ILE A 161 9.30 -15.74 9.31
N ARG A 162 9.05 -14.78 10.21
CA ARG A 162 9.70 -14.69 11.52
C ARG A 162 8.95 -13.75 12.44
N GLU A 163 9.18 -13.92 13.74
CA GLU A 163 8.79 -12.97 14.77
C GLU A 163 9.81 -11.82 14.84
N LEU A 164 9.33 -10.64 15.13
CA LEU A 164 10.11 -9.43 15.32
C LEU A 164 9.89 -8.91 16.75
N PRO A 165 10.77 -8.02 17.26
CA PRO A 165 10.54 -7.34 18.55
C PRO A 165 9.18 -6.65 18.60
N ASP A 166 8.71 -6.35 19.83
CA ASP A 166 7.48 -5.61 20.11
C ASP A 166 6.21 -6.26 19.53
N ASP A 167 6.16 -7.60 19.56
CA ASP A 167 5.03 -8.41 19.08
C ASP A 167 4.66 -8.19 17.61
N TYR A 168 5.64 -7.83 16.77
CA TYR A 168 5.46 -7.78 15.32
C TYR A 168 5.79 -9.11 14.67
N LEU A 169 5.08 -9.36 13.56
CA LEU A 169 5.33 -10.48 12.65
C LEU A 169 5.84 -9.94 11.31
N TYR A 170 6.93 -10.51 10.80
CA TYR A 170 7.33 -10.36 9.42
C TYR A 170 6.63 -11.45 8.61
N ILE A 171 5.82 -11.05 7.64
CA ILE A 171 4.93 -11.94 6.90
C ILE A 171 5.10 -11.80 5.40
N GLU A 172 4.75 -12.85 4.69
CA GLU A 172 4.54 -12.86 3.24
C GLU A 172 3.05 -13.04 2.93
N TYR A 173 2.57 -12.23 1.99
CA TYR A 173 1.21 -12.31 1.46
C TYR A 173 1.20 -13.18 0.21
N LEU A 174 0.58 -14.33 0.28
CA LEU A 174 0.43 -15.26 -0.83
C LEU A 174 -0.94 -15.07 -1.49
N SER A 175 -1.02 -15.23 -2.81
CA SER A 175 -2.32 -15.24 -3.50
C SER A 175 -3.13 -16.44 -3.04
N LYS A 176 -4.41 -16.24 -2.71
CA LYS A 176 -5.36 -17.36 -2.54
C LYS A 176 -5.67 -17.92 -3.92
N HIS A 177 -5.57 -19.21 -4.05
CA HIS A 177 -5.97 -19.97 -5.24
C HIS A 177 -7.48 -20.06 -5.36
#